data_c89d5362a2177dc14d47f5834ea3ed7c
#
_entry.id   c89d5362a2177dc14d47f5834ea3ed7c
#
_cell.length_a   1.000
_cell.length_b   1.000
_cell.length_c   1.000
_cell.angle_alpha   90.00
_cell.angle_beta   90.00
_cell.angle_gamma   90.00
#
_symmetry.space_group_name_H-M   'P 1'
#
loop_
_entity.id
_entity.type
_entity.pdbx_description
1 polymer ?
#
loop_
_entity_poly.entity_id
_entity_poly.type
_entity_poly.pdbx_seq_one_letter_code
_entity_poly.pdbx_strand_id
1 'polypeptide(L)'
;MEKLTFASKVDGWLLAVILASVLVCLVATAPVLAAPGTARWPTAFVTLVGVGLPLWVLGSTRYTLMDAELRVRSGPFRWRVPLREVREITPTRDPLSSPALSLDRLRIDYGRGKWIMISPRDKELFIRELNARREAAAELHQGHR
;
A
#
# COMPACT_ATOMS: atom_id res chain seq x y z
N MET A 1 -17.63 16.27 0.67
CA MET A 1 -17.12 15.81 -0.65
C MET A 1 -17.07 14.30 -0.70
N GLU A 2 -17.06 13.74 -1.90
CA GLU A 2 -17.15 12.31 -2.10
C GLU A 2 -15.81 11.61 -1.76
N LYS A 3 -15.92 10.47 -1.09
CA LYS A 3 -14.78 9.60 -0.77
C LYS A 3 -14.27 8.94 -2.06
N LEU A 4 -13.07 9.29 -2.48
CA LEU A 4 -12.42 8.68 -3.65
C LEU A 4 -11.47 7.57 -3.22
N THR A 5 -11.64 6.39 -3.79
CA THR A 5 -10.79 5.23 -3.52
C THR A 5 -10.05 4.82 -4.78
N PHE A 6 -8.73 4.82 -4.69
CA PHE A 6 -7.83 4.40 -5.77
C PHE A 6 -7.23 3.03 -5.44
N ALA A 7 -7.26 2.13 -6.41
CA ALA A 7 -6.55 0.86 -6.31
C ALA A 7 -5.04 1.08 -6.49
N SER A 8 -4.23 0.23 -5.86
CA SER A 8 -2.79 0.21 -6.12
C SER A 8 -2.50 -0.35 -7.52
N LYS A 9 -1.56 0.28 -8.23
CA LYS A 9 -0.93 -0.31 -9.41
C LYS A 9 -0.04 -1.46 -8.94
N VAL A 10 -0.14 -2.59 -9.59
CA VAL A 10 0.70 -3.76 -9.33
C VAL A 10 1.51 -4.02 -10.60
N ASP A 11 2.83 -4.02 -10.47
CA ASP A 11 3.70 -4.35 -11.59
C ASP A 11 3.69 -5.86 -11.85
N GLY A 12 3.64 -6.25 -13.13
CA GLY A 12 3.59 -7.66 -13.54
C GLY A 12 4.78 -8.48 -13.04
N TRP A 13 5.98 -7.89 -13.00
CA TRP A 13 7.17 -8.56 -12.46
C TRP A 13 7.05 -8.85 -10.96
N LEU A 14 6.49 -7.90 -10.18
CA LEU A 14 6.28 -8.08 -8.74
C LEU A 14 5.21 -9.15 -8.49
N LEU A 15 4.13 -9.13 -9.27
CA LEU A 15 3.12 -10.17 -9.23
C LEU A 15 3.75 -11.55 -9.52
N ALA A 16 4.60 -11.66 -10.55
CA ALA A 16 5.28 -12.89 -10.90
C ALA A 16 6.20 -13.38 -9.78
N VAL A 17 6.96 -12.49 -9.13
CA VAL A 17 7.82 -12.82 -7.98
C VAL A 17 6.98 -13.31 -6.79
N ILE A 18 5.88 -12.63 -6.47
CA ILE A 18 4.99 -13.04 -5.38
C ILE A 18 4.39 -14.43 -5.68
N LEU A 19 3.87 -14.65 -6.87
CA LEU A 19 3.29 -15.94 -7.25
C LEU A 19 4.33 -17.07 -7.27
N ALA A 20 5.55 -16.80 -7.76
CA ALA A 20 6.64 -17.76 -7.72
C ALA A 20 7.04 -18.12 -6.27
N SER A 21 7.14 -17.12 -5.39
CA SER A 21 7.46 -17.36 -3.96
C SER A 21 6.35 -18.15 -3.25
N VAL A 22 5.10 -17.88 -3.56
CA VAL A 22 3.95 -18.65 -3.06
C VAL A 22 4.03 -20.11 -3.54
N LEU A 23 4.29 -20.32 -4.83
CA LEU A 23 4.44 -21.67 -5.40
C LEU A 23 5.59 -22.46 -4.74
N VAL A 24 6.76 -21.82 -4.60
CA VAL A 24 7.92 -22.42 -3.92
C VAL A 24 7.57 -22.78 -2.47
N CYS A 25 6.90 -21.90 -1.76
CA CYS A 25 6.46 -22.15 -0.37
C CYS A 25 5.52 -23.38 -0.30
N LEU A 26 4.53 -23.45 -1.18
CA LEU A 26 3.58 -24.56 -1.22
C LEU A 26 4.26 -25.89 -1.56
N VAL A 27 5.13 -25.91 -2.58
CA VAL A 27 5.87 -27.10 -2.97
C VAL A 27 6.79 -27.59 -1.86
N ALA A 28 7.51 -26.67 -1.19
CA ALA A 28 8.43 -26.99 -0.10
C ALA A 28 7.72 -27.52 1.15
N THR A 29 6.52 -27.04 1.44
CA THR A 29 5.77 -27.40 2.67
C THR A 29 4.83 -28.58 2.46
N ALA A 30 4.40 -28.87 1.24
CA ALA A 30 3.45 -29.94 0.93
C ALA A 30 3.83 -31.33 1.52
N PRO A 31 5.08 -31.83 1.37
CA PRO A 31 5.46 -33.15 1.91
C PRO A 31 5.41 -33.19 3.44
N VAL A 32 5.75 -32.09 4.11
CA VAL A 32 5.72 -32.00 5.59
C VAL A 32 4.28 -31.98 6.08
N LEU A 33 3.37 -31.31 5.39
CA LEU A 33 1.95 -31.25 5.73
C LEU A 33 1.23 -32.59 5.49
N ALA A 34 1.68 -33.36 4.48
CA ALA A 34 1.14 -34.65 4.16
C ALA A 34 1.63 -35.75 5.13
N ALA A 35 2.81 -35.60 5.73
CA ALA A 35 3.38 -36.58 6.64
C ALA A 35 2.73 -36.52 8.03
N PRO A 36 2.53 -37.67 8.71
CA PRO A 36 2.11 -37.67 10.11
C PRO A 36 3.26 -37.14 11.01
N GLY A 37 2.94 -36.32 12.00
CA GLY A 37 3.93 -35.84 12.94
C GLY A 37 3.61 -34.44 13.51
N THR A 38 4.38 -34.05 14.52
CA THR A 38 4.20 -32.76 15.22
C THR A 38 4.65 -31.54 14.42
N ALA A 39 5.54 -31.73 13.44
CA ALA A 39 6.07 -30.67 12.59
C ALA A 39 5.02 -30.05 11.63
N ARG A 40 3.90 -30.73 11.40
CA ARG A 40 2.84 -30.24 10.51
C ARG A 40 2.17 -28.94 10.99
N TRP A 41 2.01 -28.76 12.29
CA TRP A 41 1.36 -27.56 12.83
C TRP A 41 2.21 -26.27 12.66
N PRO A 42 3.49 -26.25 13.08
CA PRO A 42 4.33 -25.07 12.79
C PRO A 42 4.50 -24.84 11.27
N THR A 43 4.62 -25.90 10.48
CA THR A 43 4.69 -25.77 9.03
C THR A 43 3.41 -25.17 8.43
N ALA A 44 2.23 -25.61 8.89
CA ALA A 44 0.96 -25.03 8.47
C ALA A 44 0.88 -23.53 8.80
N PHE A 45 1.33 -23.14 9.98
CA PHE A 45 1.38 -21.72 10.38
C PHE A 45 2.33 -20.90 9.48
N VAL A 46 3.54 -21.40 9.24
CA VAL A 46 4.51 -20.75 8.35
C VAL A 46 3.97 -20.62 6.93
N THR A 47 3.32 -21.66 6.41
CA THR A 47 2.68 -21.65 5.09
C THR A 47 1.54 -20.63 5.04
N LEU A 48 0.69 -20.61 6.05
CA LEU A 48 -0.43 -19.64 6.14
C LEU A 48 0.08 -18.20 6.12
N VAL A 49 1.13 -17.91 6.87
CA VAL A 49 1.74 -16.57 6.90
C VAL A 49 2.49 -16.27 5.60
N GLY A 50 3.30 -17.22 5.11
CA GLY A 50 4.14 -17.04 3.91
C GLY A 50 3.34 -16.90 2.62
N VAL A 51 2.16 -17.51 2.55
CA VAL A 51 1.25 -17.41 1.39
C VAL A 51 0.17 -16.37 1.63
N GLY A 52 -0.49 -16.44 2.78
CA GLY A 52 -1.66 -15.62 3.07
C GLY A 52 -1.34 -14.12 3.18
N LEU A 53 -0.24 -13.77 3.84
CA LEU A 53 0.12 -12.36 4.04
C LEU A 53 0.46 -11.64 2.71
N PRO A 54 1.32 -12.17 1.82
CA PRO A 54 1.59 -11.53 0.53
C PRO A 54 0.34 -11.39 -0.34
N LEU A 55 -0.50 -12.41 -0.41
CA LEU A 55 -1.75 -12.36 -1.16
C LEU A 55 -2.73 -11.36 -0.55
N TRP A 56 -2.82 -11.29 0.78
CA TRP A 56 -3.64 -10.29 1.46
C TRP A 56 -3.16 -8.87 1.19
N VAL A 57 -1.86 -8.61 1.30
CA VAL A 57 -1.27 -7.30 0.97
C VAL A 57 -1.57 -6.93 -0.48
N LEU A 58 -1.36 -7.87 -1.42
CA LEU A 58 -1.61 -7.66 -2.84
C LEU A 58 -3.07 -7.27 -3.13
N GLY A 59 -4.03 -7.99 -2.53
CA GLY A 59 -5.46 -7.79 -2.79
C GLY A 59 -6.10 -6.65 -2.01
N SER A 60 -5.48 -6.16 -0.92
CA SER A 60 -6.08 -5.19 -0.01
C SER A 60 -5.45 -3.81 -0.03
N THR A 61 -4.41 -3.59 -0.84
CA THR A 61 -3.76 -2.28 -0.94
C THR A 61 -4.64 -1.29 -1.67
N ARG A 62 -5.08 -0.25 -0.96
CA ARG A 62 -5.97 0.80 -1.44
C ARG A 62 -5.60 2.15 -0.85
N TYR A 63 -5.78 3.20 -1.65
CA TYR A 63 -5.58 4.59 -1.28
C TYR A 63 -6.93 5.29 -1.26
N THR A 64 -7.34 5.78 -0.11
CA THR A 64 -8.62 6.48 0.04
C THR A 64 -8.35 7.94 0.36
N LEU A 65 -8.74 8.81 -0.56
CA LEU A 65 -8.65 10.24 -0.43
C LEU A 65 -9.95 10.76 0.19
N MET A 66 -9.83 11.38 1.37
CA MET A 66 -10.90 12.06 2.09
C MET A 66 -10.67 13.58 2.06
N ASP A 67 -11.60 14.36 2.58
CA ASP A 67 -11.52 15.82 2.53
C ASP A 67 -10.31 16.40 3.29
N ALA A 68 -9.93 15.78 4.41
CA ALA A 68 -8.85 16.28 5.27
C ALA A 68 -7.65 15.33 5.36
N GLU A 69 -7.77 14.07 4.92
CA GLU A 69 -6.72 13.06 5.08
C GLU A 69 -6.68 12.07 3.92
N LEU A 70 -5.47 11.60 3.62
CA LEU A 70 -5.24 10.44 2.77
C LEU A 70 -5.08 9.21 3.68
N ARG A 71 -5.93 8.21 3.49
CA ARG A 71 -5.84 6.91 4.14
C ARG A 71 -5.22 5.89 3.20
N VAL A 72 -4.12 5.31 3.63
CA VAL A 72 -3.43 4.24 2.92
C VAL A 72 -3.63 2.94 3.70
N ARG A 73 -4.11 1.91 3.02
CA ARG A 73 -4.26 0.57 3.57
C ARG A 73 -3.49 -0.43 2.72
N SER A 74 -2.69 -1.27 3.37
CA SER A 74 -1.95 -2.35 2.73
C SER A 74 -1.91 -3.57 3.67
N GLY A 75 -2.74 -4.55 3.41
CA GLY A 75 -2.94 -5.70 4.31
C GLY A 75 -3.36 -5.26 5.71
N PRO A 76 -2.60 -5.66 6.75
CA PRO A 76 -2.85 -5.27 8.14
C PRO A 76 -2.42 -3.81 8.44
N PHE A 77 -1.58 -3.22 7.59
CA PHE A 77 -1.00 -1.91 7.82
C PHE A 77 -1.93 -0.78 7.36
N ARG A 78 -1.97 0.30 8.14
CA ARG A 78 -2.80 1.49 7.88
C ARG A 78 -2.02 2.74 8.20
N TRP A 79 -2.02 3.69 7.25
CA TRP A 79 -1.41 5.01 7.43
C TRP A 79 -2.47 6.08 7.21
N ARG A 80 -2.34 7.18 7.94
CA ARG A 80 -3.16 8.38 7.79
C ARG A 80 -2.23 9.56 7.57
N VAL A 81 -2.43 10.24 6.46
CA VAL A 81 -1.64 11.42 6.08
C VAL A 81 -2.58 12.62 6.04
N PRO A 82 -2.48 13.54 6.99
CA PRO A 82 -3.27 14.78 6.96
C PRO A 82 -2.88 15.61 5.74
N LEU A 83 -3.85 16.01 4.91
CA LEU A 83 -3.58 16.73 3.65
C LEU A 83 -2.93 18.09 3.89
N ARG A 84 -3.25 18.77 4.99
CA ARG A 84 -2.63 20.03 5.41
C ARG A 84 -1.13 19.91 5.72
N GLU A 85 -0.65 18.70 6.04
CA GLU A 85 0.75 18.46 6.37
C GLU A 85 1.56 17.99 5.15
N VAL A 86 0.90 17.75 4.02
CA VAL A 86 1.57 17.39 2.77
C VAL A 86 2.36 18.57 2.25
N ARG A 87 3.67 18.39 2.13
CA ARG A 87 4.61 19.41 1.66
C ARG A 87 4.90 19.28 0.19
N GLU A 88 5.28 18.07 -0.22
CA GLU A 88 5.73 17.78 -1.57
C GLU A 88 5.22 16.42 -2.04
N ILE A 89 4.97 16.32 -3.35
CA ILE A 89 4.60 15.09 -4.03
C ILE A 89 5.56 14.91 -5.19
N THR A 90 6.44 13.92 -5.10
CA THR A 90 7.50 13.70 -6.08
C THR A 90 7.33 12.32 -6.72
N PRO A 91 7.24 12.23 -8.06
CA PRO A 91 7.33 10.94 -8.74
C PRO A 91 8.69 10.29 -8.49
N THR A 92 8.69 9.00 -8.12
CA THR A 92 9.93 8.27 -7.81
C THR A 92 9.85 6.82 -8.29
N ARG A 93 11.00 6.22 -8.51
CA ARG A 93 11.16 4.78 -8.80
C ARG A 93 11.97 4.06 -7.72
N ASP A 94 12.13 4.68 -6.56
CA ASP A 94 12.88 4.13 -5.45
C ASP A 94 12.25 2.80 -4.98
N PRO A 95 13.01 1.68 -4.91
CA PRO A 95 12.52 0.38 -4.47
C PRO A 95 12.34 0.27 -2.95
N LEU A 96 12.63 1.31 -2.17
CA LEU A 96 12.50 1.29 -0.71
C LEU A 96 11.11 0.78 -0.27
N SER A 97 11.12 0.02 0.82
CA SER A 97 9.93 -0.62 1.38
C SER A 97 8.84 0.39 1.71
N SER A 98 7.69 0.23 1.09
CA SER A 98 6.55 1.13 1.24
C SER A 98 5.27 0.38 0.79
N PRO A 99 4.06 0.84 1.19
CA PRO A 99 2.79 0.25 0.74
C PRO A 99 2.50 0.48 -0.75
N ALA A 100 3.54 0.45 -1.59
CA ALA A 100 3.46 0.60 -3.02
C ALA A 100 3.81 -0.72 -3.71
N LEU A 101 2.91 -1.24 -4.54
CA LEU A 101 3.05 -2.52 -5.26
C LEU A 101 3.64 -2.35 -6.68
N SER A 102 4.15 -1.17 -7.00
CA SER A 102 4.77 -0.84 -8.28
C SER A 102 6.01 0.02 -8.06
N LEU A 103 6.97 -0.02 -8.99
CA LEU A 103 8.11 0.91 -9.03
C LEU A 103 7.71 2.29 -9.56
N ASP A 104 6.55 2.40 -10.19
CA ASP A 104 5.98 3.66 -10.62
C ASP A 104 5.25 4.33 -9.43
N ARG A 105 5.99 5.04 -8.59
CA ARG A 105 5.59 5.53 -7.27
C ARG A 105 5.45 7.03 -7.21
N LEU A 106 4.67 7.48 -6.21
CA LEU A 106 4.63 8.86 -5.74
C LEU A 106 5.14 8.87 -4.31
N ARG A 107 6.17 9.66 -4.07
CA ARG A 107 6.63 10.00 -2.72
C ARG A 107 5.83 11.21 -2.24
N ILE A 108 5.22 11.09 -1.09
CA ILE A 108 4.49 12.16 -0.41
C ILE A 108 5.26 12.48 0.87
N ASP A 109 5.87 13.65 0.92
CA ASP A 109 6.53 14.17 2.10
C ASP A 109 5.51 14.98 2.92
N TYR A 110 5.37 14.66 4.22
CA TYR A 110 4.40 15.29 5.11
C TYR A 110 4.93 15.44 6.54
N GLY A 111 4.33 16.35 7.29
CA GLY A 111 4.73 16.61 8.68
C GLY A 111 6.20 17.01 8.82
N ARG A 112 6.83 16.59 9.90
CA ARG A 112 8.25 16.84 10.18
C ARG A 112 9.10 15.63 9.77
N GLY A 113 9.54 15.61 8.50
CA GLY A 113 10.46 14.57 8.00
C GLY A 113 9.83 13.20 7.79
N LYS A 114 8.49 13.10 7.77
CA LYS A 114 7.78 11.87 7.44
C LYS A 114 7.50 11.81 5.95
N TRP A 115 7.55 10.61 5.41
CA TRP A 115 7.22 10.37 4.02
C TRP A 115 6.52 9.02 3.85
N ILE A 116 5.76 8.89 2.79
CA ILE A 116 5.13 7.64 2.37
C ILE A 116 5.22 7.53 0.86
N MET A 117 5.44 6.33 0.36
CA MET A 117 5.39 6.05 -1.08
C MET A 117 4.14 5.26 -1.40
N ILE A 118 3.44 5.67 -2.43
CA ILE A 118 2.24 5.03 -2.94
C ILE A 118 2.34 4.84 -4.43
N SER A 119 1.58 3.91 -5.00
CA SER A 119 1.50 3.68 -6.44
C SER A 119 0.04 3.60 -6.88
N PRO A 120 -0.68 4.73 -6.94
CA PRO A 120 -2.05 4.73 -7.42
C PRO A 120 -2.09 4.35 -8.90
N ARG A 121 -3.14 3.63 -9.32
CA ARG A 121 -3.31 3.19 -10.70
C ARG A 121 -3.42 4.37 -11.65
N ASP A 122 -4.19 5.40 -11.26
CA ASP A 122 -4.39 6.63 -12.01
C ASP A 122 -3.68 7.80 -11.32
N LYS A 123 -2.36 7.93 -11.56
CA LYS A 123 -1.51 8.93 -10.92
C LYS A 123 -1.96 10.37 -11.16
N GLU A 124 -2.27 10.70 -12.41
CA GLU A 124 -2.62 12.07 -12.79
C GLU A 124 -3.91 12.51 -12.10
N LEU A 125 -4.92 11.65 -12.14
CA LEU A 125 -6.18 11.89 -11.43
C LEU A 125 -5.94 12.00 -9.93
N PHE A 126 -5.14 11.11 -9.35
CA PHE A 126 -4.82 11.12 -7.93
C PHE A 126 -4.12 12.42 -7.51
N ILE A 127 -3.10 12.87 -8.24
CA ILE A 127 -2.36 14.12 -7.95
C ILE A 127 -3.29 15.32 -8.06
N ARG A 128 -4.12 15.37 -9.09
CA ARG A 128 -5.09 16.46 -9.30
C ARG A 128 -6.08 16.56 -8.13
N GLU A 129 -6.69 15.45 -7.76
CA GLU A 129 -7.66 15.39 -6.66
C GLU A 129 -7.04 15.69 -5.30
N LEU A 130 -5.81 15.17 -5.07
CA LEU A 130 -5.07 15.46 -3.84
C LEU A 130 -4.75 16.95 -3.72
N ASN A 131 -4.28 17.60 -4.79
CA ASN A 131 -3.96 19.02 -4.80
C ASN A 131 -5.23 19.87 -4.59
N ALA A 132 -6.32 19.57 -5.30
CA ALA A 132 -7.58 20.27 -5.14
C ALA A 132 -8.11 20.25 -3.70
N ARG A 133 -8.04 19.08 -3.04
CA ARG A 133 -8.45 18.94 -1.64
C ARG A 133 -7.49 19.60 -0.67
N ARG A 134 -6.20 19.63 -0.97
CA ARG A 134 -5.18 20.32 -0.17
C ARG A 134 -5.40 21.82 -0.21
N GLU A 135 -5.71 22.39 -1.37
CA GLU A 135 -6.04 23.81 -1.55
C GLU A 135 -7.32 24.17 -0.79
N ALA A 136 -8.39 23.40 -0.96
CA ALA A 136 -9.64 23.60 -0.23
C ALA A 136 -9.46 23.52 1.30
N ALA A 137 -8.64 22.59 1.79
CA ALA A 137 -8.34 22.47 3.22
C ALA A 137 -7.52 23.65 3.76
N ALA A 138 -6.69 24.28 2.93
CA ALA A 138 -5.92 25.46 3.28
C ALA A 138 -6.80 26.73 3.34
N GLU A 139 -7.73 26.88 2.39
CA GLU A 139 -8.68 28.03 2.36
C GLU A 139 -9.62 28.03 3.56
N LEU A 140 -10.15 26.89 3.97
CA LEU A 140 -11.00 26.75 5.15
C LEU A 140 -10.28 27.22 6.45
N HIS A 141 -8.97 27.09 6.49
CA HIS A 141 -8.19 27.52 7.66
C HIS A 141 -7.90 29.02 7.67
N GLN A 142 -7.81 29.67 6.51
CA GLN A 142 -7.59 31.10 6.39
C GLN A 142 -8.88 31.91 6.64
N GLY A 143 -10.04 31.35 6.32
CA GLY A 143 -11.34 32.00 6.53
C GLY A 143 -11.83 32.06 8.00
N HIS A 144 -11.10 31.45 8.92
CA HIS A 144 -11.42 31.43 10.37
C HIS A 144 -10.48 32.30 11.24
N ARG A 145 -9.71 33.18 10.63
CA ARG A 145 -8.86 34.14 11.34
C ARG A 145 -9.44 35.55 11.32
#